data_f8e4f91345e070593994d4dd3c6708a4
#
_entry.id   f8e4f91345e070593994d4dd3c6708a4
#
_cell.length_a   1.000
_cell.length_b   1.000
_cell.length_c   1.000
_cell.angle_alpha   90.00
_cell.angle_beta   90.00
_cell.angle_gamma   90.00
#
_symmetry.space_group_name_H-M   'P 1'
#
loop_
_entity.id
_entity.type
_entity.pdbx_description
1 polymer ?
#
loop_
_entity_poly.entity_id
_entity_poly.type
_entity_poly.pdbx_seq_one_letter_code
_entity_poly.pdbx_strand_id
1 'polypeptide(L)'
;MLNFAYCSDKYQYTMGKSFYDSGMKDQHAVFNMFYRKAPENNNWAVVSGTDEVIEMIENLGNMDPAFFEKFLPGEEYAEFRGYLSAMKFTGTVYAMREGEIVFPNQPIIIVEGPLIEAQVLET
;
A
#
# COMPACT_ATOMS: atom_id res chain seq x y z
N MET A 1 -4.46 12.56 -11.57
CA MET A 1 -3.79 11.94 -10.42
C MET A 1 -4.68 10.83 -9.90
N LEU A 2 -4.21 9.58 -9.92
CA LEU A 2 -4.93 8.44 -9.32
C LEU A 2 -4.98 8.66 -7.80
N ASN A 3 -6.16 8.57 -7.22
CA ASN A 3 -6.29 8.64 -5.77
C ASN A 3 -6.06 7.23 -5.21
N PHE A 4 -5.03 7.07 -4.40
CA PHE A 4 -4.63 5.81 -3.80
C PHE A 4 -5.78 5.05 -3.12
N ALA A 5 -6.70 5.76 -2.46
CA ALA A 5 -7.84 5.15 -1.78
C ALA A 5 -8.71 4.28 -2.71
N TYR A 6 -8.76 4.60 -4.01
CA TYR A 6 -9.53 3.82 -5.00
C TYR A 6 -8.77 2.61 -5.57
N CYS A 7 -7.46 2.49 -5.27
CA CYS A 7 -6.62 1.40 -5.74
C CYS A 7 -6.44 0.28 -4.70
N SER A 8 -6.89 0.50 -3.47
CA SER A 8 -6.75 -0.47 -2.38
C SER A 8 -8.01 -1.30 -2.19
N ASP A 9 -7.85 -2.56 -1.82
CA ASP A 9 -8.95 -3.47 -1.53
C ASP A 9 -9.53 -3.22 -0.13
N LYS A 10 -10.83 -3.49 0.04
CA LYS A 10 -11.52 -3.27 1.31
C LYS A 10 -10.89 -4.04 2.48
N TYR A 11 -10.39 -5.24 2.22
CA TYR A 11 -9.80 -6.08 3.28
C TYR A 11 -8.57 -5.43 3.93
N GLN A 12 -7.81 -4.64 3.19
CA GLN A 12 -6.64 -3.94 3.73
C GLN A 12 -7.05 -2.92 4.81
N TYR A 13 -8.13 -2.21 4.57
CA TYR A 13 -8.66 -1.26 5.55
C TYR A 13 -9.29 -1.97 6.76
N THR A 14 -10.00 -3.08 6.55
CA THR A 14 -10.59 -3.84 7.66
C THR A 14 -9.53 -4.55 8.51
N MET A 15 -8.46 -5.05 7.90
CA MET A 15 -7.27 -5.55 8.62
C MET A 15 -6.56 -4.40 9.35
N GLY A 16 -6.37 -3.27 8.68
CA GLY A 16 -5.81 -2.07 9.29
C GLY A 16 -6.58 -1.62 10.53
N LYS A 17 -7.93 -1.69 10.49
CA LYS A 17 -8.77 -1.43 11.67
C LYS A 17 -8.47 -2.40 12.82
N SER A 18 -8.32 -3.69 12.52
CA SER A 18 -7.98 -4.68 13.54
C SER A 18 -6.61 -4.41 14.17
N PHE A 19 -5.63 -4.00 13.39
CA PHE A 19 -4.30 -3.59 13.90
C PHE A 19 -4.39 -2.31 14.74
N TYR A 20 -5.21 -1.35 14.30
CA TYR A 20 -5.47 -0.11 15.04
C TYR A 20 -6.06 -0.39 16.42
N ASP A 21 -7.13 -1.17 16.48
CA ASP A 21 -7.83 -1.53 17.73
C ASP A 21 -6.98 -2.35 18.68
N SER A 22 -6.06 -3.16 18.14
CA SER A 22 -5.12 -3.99 18.91
C SER A 22 -3.86 -3.23 19.39
N GLY A 23 -3.75 -1.93 19.08
CA GLY A 23 -2.57 -1.14 19.44
C GLY A 23 -1.31 -1.47 18.64
N MET A 24 -1.45 -2.13 17.48
CA MET A 24 -0.33 -2.60 16.67
C MET A 24 0.03 -1.62 15.52
N LYS A 25 -0.64 -0.48 15.43
CA LYS A 25 -0.56 0.44 14.29
C LYS A 25 0.86 0.89 13.94
N ASP A 26 1.72 1.04 14.97
CA ASP A 26 3.09 1.55 14.84
C ASP A 26 4.14 0.42 14.83
N GLN A 27 3.72 -0.86 14.81
CA GLN A 27 4.68 -1.95 14.71
C GLN A 27 5.40 -1.88 13.37
N HIS A 28 6.71 -2.13 13.39
CA HIS A 28 7.51 -2.17 12.18
C HIS A 28 7.16 -3.38 11.34
N ALA A 29 6.91 -3.16 10.05
CA ALA A 29 6.61 -4.20 9.07
C ALA A 29 7.41 -4.00 7.78
N VAL A 30 7.65 -5.09 7.07
CA VAL A 30 8.29 -5.10 5.75
C VAL A 30 7.44 -5.90 4.79
N PHE A 31 7.03 -5.26 3.70
CA PHE A 31 6.25 -5.88 2.62
C PHE A 31 7.09 -5.89 1.35
N ASN A 32 7.02 -7.00 0.60
CA ASN A 32 7.74 -7.17 -0.65
C ASN A 32 6.78 -7.43 -1.79
N MET A 33 6.87 -6.67 -2.86
CA MET A 33 6.20 -6.94 -4.12
C MET A 33 7.13 -7.71 -5.05
N PHE A 34 6.65 -8.84 -5.59
CA PHE A 34 7.36 -9.64 -6.59
C PHE A 34 6.35 -10.45 -7.42
N TYR A 35 6.75 -10.89 -8.60
CA TYR A 35 5.95 -11.85 -9.38
C TYR A 35 6.50 -13.27 -9.23
N ARG A 36 5.60 -14.26 -9.29
CA ARG A 36 5.95 -15.67 -9.05
C ARG A 36 6.32 -16.40 -10.33
N LYS A 37 5.61 -16.11 -11.42
CA LYS A 37 5.80 -16.72 -12.73
C LYS A 37 5.59 -15.68 -13.81
N ALA A 38 6.48 -15.66 -14.78
CA ALA A 38 6.26 -14.92 -16.01
C ALA A 38 5.24 -15.65 -16.91
N PRO A 39 4.41 -14.95 -17.68
CA PRO A 39 3.57 -15.58 -18.69
C PRO A 39 4.44 -16.25 -19.78
N GLU A 40 3.88 -17.30 -20.43
CA GLU A 40 4.44 -17.91 -21.65
C GLU A 40 5.85 -18.47 -21.56
N ASN A 41 6.25 -19.06 -20.41
CA ASN A 41 7.58 -19.63 -20.17
C ASN A 41 8.76 -18.64 -20.26
N ASN A 42 8.51 -17.35 -20.24
CA ASN A 42 9.57 -16.36 -20.05
C ASN A 42 10.08 -16.40 -18.61
N ASN A 43 11.38 -16.30 -18.43
CA ASN A 43 12.00 -16.31 -17.10
C ASN A 43 12.34 -14.90 -16.60
N TRP A 44 11.91 -13.86 -17.29
CA TRP A 44 12.18 -12.47 -16.94
C TRP A 44 11.03 -11.55 -17.35
N ALA A 45 11.00 -10.38 -16.73
CA ALA A 45 10.10 -9.28 -17.07
C ALA A 45 10.86 -7.95 -17.05
N VAL A 46 10.25 -6.91 -17.56
CA VAL A 46 10.76 -5.53 -17.47
C VAL A 46 9.93 -4.78 -16.45
N VAL A 47 10.58 -4.10 -15.53
CA VAL A 47 9.93 -3.27 -14.50
C VAL A 47 9.27 -2.07 -15.17
N SER A 48 8.00 -1.83 -14.81
CA SER A 48 7.23 -0.66 -15.24
C SER A 48 6.18 -0.31 -14.19
N GLY A 49 5.93 0.97 -13.97
CA GLY A 49 4.92 1.49 -13.04
C GLY A 49 5.45 1.82 -11.65
N THR A 50 6.75 1.69 -11.39
CA THR A 50 7.32 2.00 -10.07
C THR A 50 7.31 3.49 -9.76
N ASP A 51 7.51 4.34 -10.75
CA ASP A 51 7.49 5.79 -10.58
C ASP A 51 6.08 6.28 -10.21
N GLU A 52 5.03 5.73 -10.84
CA GLU A 52 3.63 6.03 -10.50
C GLU A 52 3.27 5.57 -9.09
N VAL A 53 3.75 4.40 -8.67
CA VAL A 53 3.54 3.90 -7.30
C VAL A 53 4.20 4.82 -6.28
N ILE A 54 5.41 5.29 -6.52
CA ILE A 54 6.11 6.23 -5.64
C ILE A 54 5.33 7.54 -5.53
N GLU A 55 4.88 8.11 -6.66
CA GLU A 55 4.05 9.32 -6.67
C GLU A 55 2.75 9.13 -5.86
N MET A 56 2.11 7.96 -5.97
CA MET A 56 0.92 7.64 -5.19
C MET A 56 1.20 7.58 -3.70
N ILE A 57 2.32 6.99 -3.28
CA ILE A 57 2.74 6.90 -1.87
C ILE A 57 3.03 8.29 -1.30
N GLU A 58 3.71 9.15 -2.03
CA GLU A 58 3.99 10.54 -1.63
C GLU A 58 2.71 11.37 -1.42
N ASN A 59 1.64 11.02 -2.13
CA ASN A 59 0.33 11.67 -2.05
C ASN A 59 -0.67 10.98 -1.10
N LEU A 60 -0.24 10.00 -0.30
CA LEU A 60 -1.11 9.21 0.56
C LEU A 60 -1.94 10.07 1.54
N GLY A 61 -1.40 11.18 2.04
CA GLY A 61 -2.08 12.09 2.96
C GLY A 61 -3.21 12.95 2.35
N ASN A 62 -3.49 12.82 1.06
CA ASN A 62 -4.53 13.57 0.35
C ASN A 62 -5.79 12.73 0.08
N MET A 63 -6.04 11.72 0.90
CA MET A 63 -7.22 10.86 0.73
C MET A 63 -8.51 11.60 1.13
N ASP A 64 -9.55 11.44 0.29
CA ASP A 64 -10.84 12.08 0.51
C ASP A 64 -11.57 11.45 1.71
N PRO A 65 -11.89 12.20 2.79
CA PRO A 65 -12.66 11.69 3.92
C PRO A 65 -14.02 11.11 3.53
N ALA A 66 -14.69 11.70 2.53
CA ALA A 66 -16.01 11.23 2.07
C ALA A 66 -15.95 9.84 1.43
N PHE A 67 -14.82 9.47 0.84
CA PHE A 67 -14.59 8.10 0.37
C PHE A 67 -14.66 7.11 1.53
N PHE A 68 -13.98 7.40 2.63
CA PHE A 68 -13.98 6.50 3.78
C PHE A 68 -15.32 6.40 4.50
N GLU A 69 -16.12 7.46 4.55
CA GLU A 69 -17.47 7.39 5.09
C GLU A 69 -18.35 6.40 4.33
N LYS A 70 -18.22 6.39 3.01
CA LYS A 70 -18.97 5.47 2.15
C LYS A 70 -18.41 4.06 2.15
N PHE A 71 -17.07 3.92 2.20
CA PHE A 71 -16.36 2.66 2.05
C PHE A 71 -16.30 1.85 3.34
N LEU A 72 -16.18 2.54 4.48
CA LEU A 72 -16.17 2.00 5.84
C LEU A 72 -17.31 2.62 6.65
N PRO A 73 -18.59 2.25 6.36
CA PRO A 73 -19.73 2.81 7.07
C PRO A 73 -19.80 2.26 8.51
N GLY A 74 -20.40 3.03 9.42
CA GLY A 74 -20.59 2.67 10.81
C GLY A 74 -19.78 3.50 11.79
N GLU A 75 -20.33 3.72 12.98
CA GLU A 75 -19.70 4.50 14.04
C GLU A 75 -18.42 3.84 14.58
N GLU A 76 -18.34 2.53 14.53
CA GLU A 76 -17.15 1.75 14.90
C GLU A 76 -15.91 2.09 14.08
N TYR A 77 -16.09 2.67 12.90
CA TYR A 77 -14.99 3.12 12.03
C TYR A 77 -14.68 4.61 12.16
N ALA A 78 -15.43 5.40 12.93
CA ALA A 78 -15.31 6.85 12.93
C ALA A 78 -13.90 7.33 13.28
N GLU A 79 -13.32 6.83 14.35
CA GLU A 79 -11.96 7.18 14.76
C GLU A 79 -10.90 6.71 13.74
N PHE A 80 -11.05 5.50 13.24
CA PHE A 80 -10.14 4.93 12.24
C PHE A 80 -10.22 5.67 10.89
N ARG A 81 -11.40 6.11 10.45
CA ARG A 81 -11.53 6.98 9.27
C ARG A 81 -10.78 8.29 9.45
N GLY A 82 -10.87 8.90 10.64
CA GLY A 82 -10.07 10.09 10.97
C GLY A 82 -8.56 9.83 10.88
N TYR A 83 -8.10 8.70 11.39
CA TYR A 83 -6.72 8.26 11.28
C TYR A 83 -6.28 8.09 9.82
N LEU A 84 -7.05 7.35 8.99
CA LEU A 84 -6.75 7.13 7.59
C LEU A 84 -6.69 8.44 6.77
N SER A 85 -7.63 9.36 7.02
CA SER A 85 -7.68 10.65 6.31
C SER A 85 -6.48 11.55 6.63
N ALA A 86 -5.88 11.40 7.80
CA ALA A 86 -4.70 12.16 8.24
C ALA A 86 -3.38 11.41 7.99
N MET A 87 -3.45 10.13 7.58
CA MET A 87 -2.30 9.26 7.45
C MET A 87 -1.36 9.74 6.35
N LYS A 88 -0.07 9.76 6.68
CA LYS A 88 1.01 9.99 5.71
C LYS A 88 1.95 8.80 5.78
N PHE A 89 2.58 8.47 4.67
CA PHE A 89 3.63 7.46 4.69
C PHE A 89 4.89 8.03 5.37
N THR A 90 5.35 7.33 6.39
CA THR A 90 6.53 7.71 7.17
C THR A 90 7.66 6.69 7.08
N GLY A 91 7.44 5.62 6.33
CA GLY A 91 8.38 4.54 6.11
C GLY A 91 9.40 4.82 5.00
N THR A 92 10.01 3.75 4.51
CA THR A 92 10.98 3.75 3.40
C THR A 92 10.51 2.82 2.30
N VAL A 93 10.66 3.25 1.05
CA VAL A 93 10.41 2.43 -0.14
C VAL A 93 11.71 2.22 -0.90
N TYR A 94 12.01 0.97 -1.19
CA TYR A 94 13.06 0.57 -2.12
C TYR A 94 12.38 0.05 -3.38
N ALA A 95 12.71 0.58 -4.54
CA ALA A 95 12.11 0.16 -5.80
C ALA A 95 13.17 -0.04 -6.87
N MET A 96 12.97 -1.03 -7.72
CA MET A 96 13.74 -1.16 -8.96
C MET A 96 13.37 -0.01 -9.91
N ARG A 97 14.31 0.38 -10.75
CA ARG A 97 14.09 1.45 -11.73
C ARG A 97 13.26 0.95 -12.90
N GLU A 98 12.50 1.88 -13.48
CA GLU A 98 11.83 1.65 -14.75
C GLU A 98 12.80 1.09 -15.80
N GLY A 99 12.37 0.06 -16.54
CA GLY A 99 13.16 -0.56 -17.60
C GLY A 99 14.19 -1.59 -17.14
N GLU A 100 14.40 -1.79 -15.84
CA GLU A 100 15.28 -2.86 -15.34
C GLU A 100 14.67 -4.24 -15.58
N ILE A 101 15.53 -5.23 -15.82
CA ILE A 101 15.10 -6.63 -15.95
C ILE A 101 14.98 -7.24 -14.56
N VAL A 102 13.87 -7.93 -14.34
CA VAL A 102 13.56 -8.61 -13.07
C VAL A 102 13.23 -10.09 -13.31
N PHE A 103 13.60 -10.93 -12.36
CA PHE A 103 13.36 -12.37 -12.39
C PHE A 103 12.28 -12.79 -11.37
N PRO A 104 11.63 -13.95 -11.55
CA PRO A 104 10.66 -14.47 -10.60
C PRO A 104 11.19 -14.50 -9.16
N ASN A 105 10.34 -14.11 -8.21
CA ASN A 105 10.63 -14.02 -6.78
C ASN A 105 11.70 -12.98 -6.38
N GLN A 106 12.17 -12.16 -7.31
CA GLN A 106 13.00 -11.01 -7.00
C GLN A 106 12.12 -9.85 -6.56
N PRO A 107 12.38 -9.19 -5.42
CA PRO A 107 11.62 -8.03 -5.00
C PRO A 107 11.74 -6.88 -6.01
N ILE A 108 10.60 -6.33 -6.43
CA ILE A 108 10.51 -5.15 -7.29
C ILE A 108 10.35 -3.90 -6.44
N ILE A 109 9.48 -3.98 -5.44
CA ILE A 109 9.26 -2.94 -4.43
C ILE A 109 9.34 -3.57 -3.05
N ILE A 110 10.03 -2.90 -2.14
CA ILE A 110 10.04 -3.22 -0.71
C ILE A 110 9.53 -2.01 0.03
N VAL A 111 8.49 -2.18 0.83
CA VAL A 111 7.92 -1.16 1.70
C VAL A 111 8.26 -1.51 3.15
N GLU A 112 8.89 -0.60 3.85
CA GLU A 112 9.34 -0.78 5.22
C GLU A 112 8.83 0.39 6.07
N GLY A 113 8.06 0.11 7.13
CA GLY A 113 7.50 1.16 7.97
C GLY A 113 6.43 0.67 8.95
N PRO A 114 5.60 1.58 9.48
CA PRO A 114 4.49 1.24 10.37
C PRO A 114 3.50 0.29 9.70
N LEU A 115 3.02 -0.69 10.47
CA LEU A 115 2.22 -1.81 9.96
C LEU A 115 0.99 -1.37 9.15
N ILE A 116 0.23 -0.40 9.64
CA ILE A 116 -0.99 0.05 8.91
C ILE A 116 -0.61 0.77 7.62
N GLU A 117 0.43 1.58 7.62
CA GLU A 117 0.91 2.26 6.41
C GLU A 117 1.33 1.25 5.34
N ALA A 118 2.12 0.23 5.72
CA ALA A 118 2.52 -0.84 4.82
C ALA A 118 1.33 -1.69 4.35
N GLN A 119 0.36 -1.98 5.25
CA GLN A 119 -0.85 -2.76 4.93
C GLN A 119 -1.74 -2.05 3.90
N VAL A 120 -1.91 -0.76 4.01
CA VAL A 120 -2.71 0.03 3.04
C VAL A 120 -2.06 0.05 1.65
N LEU A 121 -0.74 -0.05 1.58
CA LEU A 121 0.03 -0.05 0.33
C LEU A 121 0.14 -1.44 -0.33
N GLU A 122 -0.36 -2.51 0.30
CA GLU A 122 -0.16 -3.90 -0.17
C GLU A 122 -0.69 -4.16 -1.59
N THR A 123 -1.86 -3.63 -1.96
CA THR A 123 -2.43 -3.78 -3.31
C THR A 123 -1.93 -2.69 -4.23
#